data_2b09f26cead4e1241dd4f9b7a490f6ba
#
_entry.id   2b09f26cead4e1241dd4f9b7a490f6ba
#
_cell.length_a   1.000
_cell.length_b   1.000
_cell.length_c   1.000
_cell.angle_alpha   90.00
_cell.angle_beta   90.00
_cell.angle_gamma   90.00
#
_symmetry.space_group_name_H-M   'P 1'
#
loop_
_entity.id
_entity.type
_entity.pdbx_description
1 polymer ?
#
loop_
_entity_poly.entity_id
_entity_poly.type
_entity_poly.pdbx_seq_one_letter_code
_entity_poly.pdbx_strand_id
1 'polypeptide(L)'
;YLPDRLPFPNTAEFQPVLLEELAHLVVAGTSRAGLTVILVDDTPLKKQVATALAAQFGSRVQVETTHLSETGVLVTGWRFWQAHQTQLPHPTLLAIATLPLPSLENPLVAGRVAYYKRSRQDWFRLYLLPTALTELQRAIAPARANQGIVAILDNRVNHRSYGRQILETLNPAIRFHQRQRLWLSEPTALPPSQHRF
;
A
#
# COMPACT_ATOMS: atom_id res chain seq x y z
N TYR A 1 -8.96 -1.12 -2.37
CA TYR A 1 -9.14 -2.52 -2.76
C TYR A 1 -8.54 -3.46 -1.72
N LEU A 2 -9.26 -4.48 -1.34
CA LEU A 2 -8.83 -5.49 -0.38
C LEU A 2 -9.29 -6.87 -0.93
N PRO A 3 -8.37 -7.71 -1.43
CA PRO A 3 -8.73 -9.03 -1.94
C PRO A 3 -9.14 -9.98 -0.82
N ASP A 4 -10.15 -10.83 -1.10
CA ASP A 4 -10.67 -11.79 -0.11
C ASP A 4 -9.75 -12.99 0.13
N ARG A 5 -8.92 -13.33 -0.85
CA ARG A 5 -8.12 -14.56 -0.86
C ARG A 5 -6.64 -14.26 -1.12
N LEU A 6 -5.95 -13.78 -0.11
CA LEU A 6 -4.49 -13.75 -0.10
C LEU A 6 -3.95 -14.69 0.97
N PRO A 7 -2.86 -15.42 0.72
CA PRO A 7 -2.13 -16.12 1.76
C PRO A 7 -1.56 -15.16 2.81
N PHE A 8 -1.19 -15.67 3.97
CA PHE A 8 -0.48 -14.86 4.96
C PHE A 8 0.96 -14.57 4.50
N PRO A 9 1.54 -13.41 4.84
CA PRO A 9 2.88 -13.00 4.40
C PRO A 9 4.02 -13.96 4.78
N ASN A 10 3.79 -14.84 5.75
CA ASN A 10 4.77 -15.82 6.22
C ASN A 10 4.59 -17.23 5.62
N THR A 11 3.72 -17.40 4.62
CA THR A 11 3.52 -18.67 3.92
C THR A 11 4.26 -18.71 2.58
N ALA A 12 4.62 -19.89 2.12
CA ALA A 12 5.33 -20.08 0.84
C ALA A 12 4.50 -19.61 -0.36
N GLU A 13 3.18 -19.72 -0.27
CA GLU A 13 2.25 -19.33 -1.34
C GLU A 13 2.07 -17.81 -1.45
N PHE A 14 2.49 -17.05 -0.44
CA PHE A 14 2.27 -15.60 -0.41
C PHE A 14 2.94 -14.88 -1.59
N GLN A 15 4.19 -15.19 -1.84
CA GLN A 15 4.97 -14.49 -2.86
C GLN A 15 4.39 -14.67 -4.28
N PRO A 16 4.13 -15.89 -4.78
CA PRO A 16 3.59 -16.05 -6.14
C PRO A 16 2.22 -15.41 -6.30
N VAL A 17 1.32 -15.53 -5.30
CA VAL A 17 0.00 -14.91 -5.34
C VAL A 17 0.10 -13.38 -5.27
N LEU A 18 1.01 -12.84 -4.45
CA LEU A 18 1.28 -11.41 -4.38
C LEU A 18 1.76 -10.87 -5.73
N LEU A 19 2.70 -11.55 -6.40
CA LEU A 19 3.23 -11.12 -7.70
C LEU A 19 2.14 -11.10 -8.78
N GLU A 20 1.31 -12.12 -8.82
CA GLU A 20 0.16 -12.17 -9.72
C GLU A 20 -0.81 -11.02 -9.47
N GLU A 21 -1.16 -10.76 -8.21
CA GLU A 21 -2.07 -9.68 -7.83
C GLU A 21 -1.50 -8.30 -8.16
N LEU A 22 -0.20 -8.09 -7.89
CA LEU A 22 0.49 -6.85 -8.24
C LEU A 22 0.52 -6.62 -9.74
N ALA A 23 0.78 -7.64 -10.55
CA ALA A 23 0.77 -7.52 -12.01
C ALA A 23 -0.61 -7.08 -12.52
N HIS A 24 -1.70 -7.65 -12.01
CA HIS A 24 -3.06 -7.23 -12.34
C HIS A 24 -3.34 -5.77 -11.92
N LEU A 25 -2.89 -5.37 -10.73
CA LEU A 25 -3.06 -4.00 -10.25
C LEU A 25 -2.28 -2.99 -11.09
N VAL A 26 -1.06 -3.34 -11.54
CA VAL A 26 -0.26 -2.49 -12.42
C VAL A 26 -0.98 -2.30 -13.77
N VAL A 27 -1.55 -3.36 -14.36
CA VAL A 27 -2.36 -3.23 -15.59
C VAL A 27 -3.54 -2.28 -15.35
N ALA A 28 -4.26 -2.43 -14.23
CA ALA A 28 -5.37 -1.55 -13.86
C ALA A 28 -4.92 -0.09 -13.66
N GLY A 29 -3.79 0.12 -12.97
CA GLY A 29 -3.21 1.45 -12.73
C GLY A 29 -2.78 2.14 -14.01
N THR A 30 -2.15 1.41 -14.93
CA THR A 30 -1.72 1.96 -16.23
C THR A 30 -2.88 2.41 -17.11
N SER A 31 -4.03 1.77 -17.01
CA SER A 31 -5.25 2.18 -17.72
C SER A 31 -5.78 3.54 -17.24
N ARG A 32 -5.41 3.99 -16.05
CA ARG A 32 -5.80 5.28 -15.46
C ARG A 32 -4.82 6.42 -15.73
N ALA A 33 -3.79 6.18 -16.52
CA ALA A 33 -2.77 7.18 -16.88
C ALA A 33 -2.21 7.92 -15.65
N GLY A 34 -1.67 7.19 -14.67
CA GLY A 34 -1.08 7.80 -13.48
C GLY A 34 -0.02 6.92 -12.83
N LEU A 35 0.66 7.48 -11.82
CA LEU A 35 1.70 6.80 -11.08
C LEU A 35 1.11 5.64 -10.26
N THR A 36 1.69 4.45 -10.41
CA THR A 36 1.46 3.30 -9.54
C THR A 36 2.59 3.17 -8.53
N VAL A 37 2.29 3.16 -7.25
CA VAL A 37 3.27 2.97 -6.17
C VAL A 37 3.02 1.65 -5.47
N ILE A 38 4.07 0.86 -5.27
CA ILE A 38 4.03 -0.43 -4.57
C ILE A 38 4.94 -0.36 -3.36
N LEU A 39 4.35 -0.45 -2.15
CA LEU A 39 5.06 -0.41 -0.88
C LEU A 39 5.38 -1.80 -0.38
N VAL A 40 6.67 -2.11 -0.28
CA VAL A 40 7.21 -3.39 0.20
C VAL A 40 8.34 -3.10 1.17
N ASP A 41 8.20 -3.48 2.44
CA ASP A 41 9.23 -3.18 3.46
C ASP A 41 10.42 -4.15 3.41
N ASP A 42 10.15 -5.42 3.19
CA ASP A 42 11.17 -6.46 3.10
C ASP A 42 12.06 -6.29 1.86
N THR A 43 13.37 -6.18 2.06
CA THR A 43 14.32 -5.93 0.96
C THR A 43 14.42 -7.08 -0.05
N PRO A 44 14.52 -8.37 0.35
CA PRO A 44 14.45 -9.49 -0.57
C PRO A 44 13.16 -9.51 -1.39
N LEU A 45 12.00 -9.37 -0.74
CA LEU A 45 10.70 -9.35 -1.41
C LEU A 45 10.59 -8.17 -2.38
N LYS A 46 11.07 -6.98 -1.99
CA LYS A 46 11.09 -5.79 -2.85
C LYS A 46 11.87 -6.03 -4.15
N LYS A 47 13.04 -6.66 -4.06
CA LYS A 47 13.84 -7.02 -5.25
C LYS A 47 13.11 -8.00 -6.15
N GLN A 48 12.47 -9.02 -5.58
CA GLN A 48 11.70 -10.02 -6.33
C GLN A 48 10.50 -9.38 -7.03
N VAL A 49 9.75 -8.53 -6.33
CA VAL A 49 8.63 -7.78 -6.90
C VAL A 49 9.10 -6.90 -8.07
N ALA A 50 10.17 -6.13 -7.86
CA ALA A 50 10.72 -5.27 -8.90
C ALA A 50 11.18 -6.06 -10.13
N THR A 51 11.88 -7.18 -9.94
CA THR A 51 12.35 -8.04 -11.03
C THR A 51 11.19 -8.66 -11.80
N ALA A 52 10.20 -9.21 -11.11
CA ALA A 52 9.04 -9.84 -11.74
C ALA A 52 8.20 -8.84 -12.53
N LEU A 53 7.97 -7.64 -11.99
CA LEU A 53 7.23 -6.59 -12.69
C LEU A 53 8.04 -6.00 -13.85
N ALA A 54 9.36 -5.82 -13.70
CA ALA A 54 10.21 -5.32 -14.79
C ALA A 54 10.25 -6.30 -15.98
N ALA A 55 10.17 -7.61 -15.73
CA ALA A 55 10.07 -8.62 -16.78
C ALA A 55 8.79 -8.46 -17.64
N GLN A 56 7.70 -7.93 -17.05
CA GLN A 56 6.42 -7.76 -17.75
C GLN A 56 6.23 -6.34 -18.30
N PHE A 57 6.67 -5.31 -17.56
CA PHE A 57 6.38 -3.91 -17.83
C PHE A 57 7.62 -3.09 -18.24
N GLY A 58 8.79 -3.73 -18.29
CA GLY A 58 10.04 -3.14 -18.78
C GLY A 58 10.51 -1.93 -17.97
N SER A 59 11.03 -0.93 -18.67
CA SER A 59 11.61 0.28 -18.08
C SER A 59 10.63 1.18 -17.32
N ARG A 60 9.32 0.90 -17.40
CA ARG A 60 8.30 1.61 -16.61
C ARG A 60 8.40 1.32 -15.12
N VAL A 61 9.01 0.17 -14.75
CA VAL A 61 9.22 -0.23 -13.37
C VAL A 61 10.54 0.34 -12.86
N GLN A 62 10.46 1.13 -11.83
CA GLN A 62 11.58 1.81 -11.21
C GLN A 62 11.63 1.50 -9.71
N VAL A 63 12.82 1.48 -9.13
CA VAL A 63 13.02 1.17 -7.70
C VAL A 63 13.65 2.37 -7.01
N GLU A 64 12.98 2.88 -5.99
CA GLU A 64 13.50 3.93 -5.07
C GLU A 64 14.19 5.09 -5.82
N THR A 65 13.49 5.66 -6.81
CA THR A 65 13.93 6.85 -7.55
C THR A 65 12.91 7.97 -7.48
N THR A 66 13.38 9.21 -7.58
CA THR A 66 12.53 10.40 -7.69
C THR A 66 12.32 10.82 -9.15
N HIS A 67 13.09 10.27 -10.08
CA HIS A 67 12.98 10.52 -11.51
C HIS A 67 12.00 9.53 -12.14
N LEU A 68 10.70 9.84 -12.06
CA LEU A 68 9.62 9.00 -12.54
C LEU A 68 8.81 9.71 -13.62
N SER A 69 8.33 8.94 -14.60
CA SER A 69 7.25 9.39 -15.47
C SER A 69 5.92 9.36 -14.70
N GLU A 70 4.98 10.21 -15.09
CA GLU A 70 3.64 10.26 -14.49
C GLU A 70 2.88 8.93 -14.59
N THR A 71 3.23 8.10 -15.57
CA THR A 71 2.62 6.78 -15.83
C THR A 71 3.53 5.62 -15.41
N GLY A 72 4.53 5.87 -14.56
CA GLY A 72 5.49 4.89 -14.09
C GLY A 72 4.95 3.96 -13.00
N VAL A 73 5.75 2.95 -12.68
CA VAL A 73 5.54 2.04 -11.56
C VAL A 73 6.73 2.16 -10.62
N LEU A 74 6.50 2.65 -9.41
CA LEU A 74 7.52 2.78 -8.37
C LEU A 74 7.39 1.63 -7.38
N VAL A 75 8.41 0.78 -7.29
CA VAL A 75 8.55 -0.22 -6.22
C VAL A 75 9.46 0.34 -5.15
N THR A 76 8.97 0.47 -3.93
CA THR A 76 9.70 1.19 -2.88
C THR A 76 9.39 0.69 -1.48
N GLY A 77 10.31 0.96 -0.54
CA GLY A 77 10.09 0.79 0.89
C GLY A 77 9.39 2.00 1.53
N TRP A 78 8.85 1.79 2.73
CA TRP A 78 8.12 2.82 3.49
C TRP A 78 8.98 4.05 3.77
N ARG A 79 10.26 3.86 4.13
CA ARG A 79 11.18 4.97 4.45
C ARG A 79 11.43 5.87 3.24
N PHE A 80 11.69 5.28 2.07
CA PHE A 80 11.91 6.05 0.86
C PHE A 80 10.64 6.80 0.46
N TRP A 81 9.49 6.12 0.47
CA TRP A 81 8.21 6.74 0.14
C TRP A 81 7.92 7.95 1.02
N GLN A 82 8.06 7.82 2.34
CA GLN A 82 7.81 8.92 3.27
C GLN A 82 8.75 10.11 3.10
N ALA A 83 10.01 9.85 2.76
CA ALA A 83 10.98 10.91 2.54
C ALA A 83 10.73 11.69 1.24
N HIS A 84 10.12 11.08 0.22
CA HIS A 84 10.04 11.65 -1.13
C HIS A 84 8.62 11.82 -1.68
N GLN A 85 7.58 11.35 -1.00
CA GLN A 85 6.19 11.36 -1.50
C GLN A 85 5.68 12.76 -1.89
N THR A 86 6.20 13.82 -1.29
CA THR A 86 5.84 15.21 -1.62
C THR A 86 6.52 15.74 -2.89
N GLN A 87 7.56 15.06 -3.36
CA GLN A 87 8.31 15.42 -4.57
C GLN A 87 7.87 14.59 -5.78
N LEU A 88 7.10 13.54 -5.54
CA LEU A 88 6.62 12.62 -6.56
C LEU A 88 5.20 12.99 -7.01
N PRO A 89 4.82 12.62 -8.25
CA PRO A 89 3.42 12.74 -8.67
C PRO A 89 2.49 11.99 -7.73
N HIS A 90 1.29 12.50 -7.51
CA HIS A 90 0.30 11.82 -6.68
C HIS A 90 -0.13 10.50 -7.35
N PRO A 91 -0.06 9.37 -6.64
CA PRO A 91 -0.39 8.09 -7.23
C PRO A 91 -1.88 7.94 -7.51
N THR A 92 -2.21 7.38 -8.67
CA THR A 92 -3.56 6.89 -8.98
C THR A 92 -3.83 5.53 -8.36
N LEU A 93 -2.76 4.77 -8.11
CA LEU A 93 -2.81 3.49 -7.40
C LEU A 93 -1.66 3.39 -6.40
N LEU A 94 -2.00 3.13 -5.15
CA LEU A 94 -1.05 2.81 -4.08
C LEU A 94 -1.31 1.38 -3.60
N ALA A 95 -0.41 0.44 -3.93
CA ALA A 95 -0.48 -0.93 -3.48
C ALA A 95 0.42 -1.15 -2.25
N ILE A 96 -0.17 -1.62 -1.16
CA ILE A 96 0.51 -1.95 0.09
C ILE A 96 0.67 -3.46 0.14
N ALA A 97 1.86 -3.96 -0.22
CA ALA A 97 2.16 -5.38 -0.22
C ALA A 97 2.35 -5.94 1.19
N THR A 98 2.92 -5.14 2.09
CA THR A 98 3.10 -5.49 3.50
C THR A 98 2.79 -4.30 4.40
N LEU A 99 2.11 -4.56 5.52
CA LEU A 99 1.79 -3.52 6.52
C LEU A 99 3.06 -2.96 7.18
N PRO A 100 3.10 -1.66 7.51
CA PRO A 100 4.26 -0.99 8.12
C PRO A 100 4.41 -1.29 9.61
N LEU A 101 4.31 -2.55 10.00
CA LEU A 101 4.54 -2.95 11.39
C LEU A 101 6.04 -2.90 11.69
N PRO A 102 6.48 -2.15 12.72
CA PRO A 102 7.89 -2.06 13.08
C PRO A 102 8.53 -3.42 13.31
N SER A 103 9.67 -3.69 12.68
CA SER A 103 10.38 -4.97 12.80
C SER A 103 11.03 -5.11 14.17
N LEU A 104 10.83 -6.28 14.80
CA LEU A 104 11.49 -6.64 16.07
C LEU A 104 13.00 -6.89 15.90
N GLU A 105 13.49 -7.02 14.67
CA GLU A 105 14.92 -7.12 14.38
C GLU A 105 15.64 -5.78 14.56
N ASN A 106 14.89 -4.68 14.53
CA ASN A 106 15.44 -3.36 14.83
C ASN A 106 15.71 -3.26 16.35
N PRO A 107 16.96 -3.02 16.79
CA PRO A 107 17.32 -2.97 18.22
C PRO A 107 16.51 -1.94 19.02
N LEU A 108 16.18 -0.79 18.42
CA LEU A 108 15.38 0.25 19.09
C LEU A 108 13.95 -0.20 19.32
N VAL A 109 13.37 -0.90 18.34
CA VAL A 109 12.03 -1.47 18.45
C VAL A 109 12.03 -2.59 19.50
N ALA A 110 13.01 -3.50 19.41
CA ALA A 110 13.15 -4.60 20.37
C ALA A 110 13.33 -4.09 21.80
N GLY A 111 14.15 -3.06 22.01
CA GLY A 111 14.35 -2.43 23.32
C GLY A 111 13.07 -1.83 23.89
N ARG A 112 12.29 -1.12 23.06
CA ARG A 112 11.01 -0.54 23.47
C ARG A 112 9.96 -1.63 23.78
N VAL A 113 9.90 -2.68 22.99
CA VAL A 113 9.03 -3.83 23.25
C VAL A 113 9.42 -4.53 24.55
N ALA A 114 10.72 -4.71 24.82
CA ALA A 114 11.21 -5.27 26.08
C ALA A 114 10.82 -4.42 27.30
N TYR A 115 10.82 -3.10 27.18
CA TYR A 115 10.32 -2.19 28.22
C TYR A 115 8.84 -2.44 28.55
N TYR A 116 7.97 -2.46 27.53
CA TYR A 116 6.54 -2.73 27.73
C TYR A 116 6.28 -4.12 28.31
N LYS A 117 7.01 -5.15 27.84
CA LYS A 117 6.92 -6.51 28.37
C LYS A 117 7.26 -6.58 29.86
N ARG A 118 8.33 -5.89 30.29
CA ARG A 118 8.70 -5.82 31.73
C ARG A 118 7.61 -5.17 32.58
N SER A 119 6.93 -4.18 32.02
CA SER A 119 5.82 -3.48 32.66
C SER A 119 4.46 -4.23 32.52
N ARG A 120 4.46 -5.47 31.99
CA ARG A 120 3.27 -6.28 31.70
C ARG A 120 2.19 -5.56 30.88
N GLN A 121 2.61 -4.69 29.97
CA GLN A 121 1.75 -3.91 29.09
C GLN A 121 1.64 -4.54 27.71
N ASP A 122 0.53 -4.29 27.01
CA ASP A 122 0.33 -4.73 25.63
C ASP A 122 1.17 -3.88 24.68
N TRP A 123 2.43 -4.30 24.49
CA TRP A 123 3.39 -3.62 23.60
C TRP A 123 2.92 -3.52 22.15
N PHE A 124 2.11 -4.47 21.69
CA PHE A 124 1.60 -4.43 20.33
C PHE A 124 0.60 -3.29 20.16
N ARG A 125 -0.42 -3.23 21.02
CA ARG A 125 -1.47 -2.20 20.97
C ARG A 125 -0.98 -0.82 21.39
N LEU A 126 -0.01 -0.74 22.30
CA LEU A 126 0.48 0.54 22.81
C LEU A 126 1.61 1.13 21.97
N TYR A 127 2.31 0.31 21.17
CA TYR A 127 3.46 0.79 20.42
C TYR A 127 3.44 0.39 18.93
N LEU A 128 3.47 -0.92 18.59
CA LEU A 128 3.62 -1.31 17.18
C LEU A 128 2.43 -0.88 16.33
N LEU A 129 1.23 -1.13 16.79
CA LEU A 129 0.03 -0.81 16.04
C LEU A 129 -0.17 0.70 15.84
N PRO A 130 -0.10 1.57 16.86
CA PRO A 130 -0.20 3.02 16.65
C PRO A 130 0.88 3.57 15.71
N THR A 131 2.10 3.05 15.79
CA THR A 131 3.17 3.41 14.86
C THR A 131 2.79 3.04 13.43
N ALA A 132 2.33 1.80 13.20
CA ALA A 132 1.91 1.35 11.89
C ALA A 132 0.72 2.16 11.33
N LEU A 133 -0.26 2.51 12.16
CA LEU A 133 -1.41 3.32 11.76
C LEU A 133 -0.98 4.73 11.32
N THR A 134 -0.06 5.35 12.06
CA THR A 134 0.49 6.67 11.71
C THR A 134 1.25 6.62 10.39
N GLU A 135 2.08 5.61 10.19
CA GLU A 135 2.83 5.40 8.95
C GLU A 135 1.87 5.20 7.76
N LEU A 136 0.83 4.39 7.95
CA LEU A 136 -0.18 4.13 6.94
C LEU A 136 -0.93 5.41 6.54
N GLN A 137 -1.37 6.22 7.51
CA GLN A 137 -2.08 7.48 7.25
C GLN A 137 -1.23 8.45 6.42
N ARG A 138 0.06 8.57 6.76
CA ARG A 138 1.00 9.41 6.00
C ARG A 138 1.18 8.92 4.58
N ALA A 139 1.36 7.60 4.41
CA ALA A 139 1.64 7.02 3.11
C ALA A 139 0.48 7.15 2.13
N ILE A 140 -0.77 7.05 2.61
CA ILE A 140 -1.96 7.13 1.75
C ILE A 140 -2.40 8.55 1.43
N ALA A 141 -1.87 9.56 2.11
CA ALA A 141 -2.31 10.96 1.94
C ALA A 141 -2.21 11.45 0.48
N PRO A 142 -1.12 11.21 -0.29
CA PRO A 142 -1.04 11.61 -1.69
C PRO A 142 -2.05 10.90 -2.59
N ALA A 143 -2.30 9.61 -2.35
CA ALA A 143 -3.31 8.86 -3.09
C ALA A 143 -4.73 9.39 -2.82
N ARG A 144 -5.03 9.78 -1.58
CA ARG A 144 -6.30 10.43 -1.22
C ARG A 144 -6.47 11.77 -1.93
N ALA A 145 -5.44 12.60 -1.95
CA ALA A 145 -5.49 13.91 -2.62
C ALA A 145 -5.82 13.79 -4.10
N ASN A 146 -5.43 12.69 -4.72
CA ASN A 146 -5.69 12.37 -6.13
C ASN A 146 -6.90 11.46 -6.37
N GLN A 147 -7.73 11.21 -5.35
CA GLN A 147 -8.85 10.25 -5.42
C GLN A 147 -8.40 8.87 -5.95
N GLY A 148 -7.17 8.51 -5.65
CA GLY A 148 -6.54 7.28 -6.09
C GLY A 148 -7.07 6.05 -5.35
N ILE A 149 -6.72 4.88 -5.88
CA ILE A 149 -7.04 3.59 -5.28
C ILE A 149 -5.94 3.21 -4.31
N VAL A 150 -6.32 2.77 -3.11
CA VAL A 150 -5.43 2.11 -2.16
C VAL A 150 -5.75 0.62 -2.16
N ALA A 151 -4.78 -0.21 -2.53
CA ALA A 151 -4.87 -1.66 -2.49
C ALA A 151 -4.06 -2.19 -1.30
N ILE A 152 -4.68 -2.97 -0.41
CA ILE A 152 -4.00 -3.63 0.70
C ILE A 152 -3.90 -5.12 0.39
N LEU A 153 -2.67 -5.62 0.23
CA LEU A 153 -2.38 -7.00 -0.13
C LEU A 153 -1.85 -7.82 1.06
N ASP A 154 -2.03 -7.32 2.25
CA ASP A 154 -1.64 -8.00 3.49
C ASP A 154 -2.87 -8.60 4.17
N ASN A 155 -3.01 -9.92 4.09
CA ASN A 155 -4.18 -10.65 4.58
C ASN A 155 -4.38 -10.56 6.10
N ARG A 156 -3.38 -10.11 6.84
CA ARG A 156 -3.50 -9.84 8.28
C ARG A 156 -4.64 -8.86 8.60
N VAL A 157 -4.96 -7.98 7.65
CA VAL A 157 -6.09 -7.03 7.78
C VAL A 157 -7.44 -7.75 7.88
N ASN A 158 -7.62 -8.87 7.18
CA ASN A 158 -8.87 -9.64 7.20
C ASN A 158 -8.99 -10.57 8.41
N HIS A 159 -7.86 -11.03 8.97
CA HIS A 159 -7.84 -12.14 9.92
C HIS A 159 -7.30 -11.80 11.31
N ARG A 160 -6.82 -10.58 11.53
CA ARG A 160 -6.30 -10.15 12.84
C ARG A 160 -7.26 -9.18 13.51
N SER A 161 -7.31 -9.23 14.85
CA SER A 161 -8.19 -8.37 15.65
C SER A 161 -7.97 -6.86 15.44
N TYR A 162 -6.79 -6.46 14.99
CA TYR A 162 -6.45 -5.08 14.70
C TYR A 162 -6.79 -4.65 13.25
N GLY A 163 -7.21 -5.57 12.40
CA GLY A 163 -7.50 -5.27 10.99
C GLY A 163 -8.57 -4.20 10.83
N ARG A 164 -9.59 -4.19 11.67
CA ARG A 164 -10.60 -3.13 11.70
C ARG A 164 -10.00 -1.74 11.89
N GLN A 165 -9.05 -1.57 12.81
CA GLN A 165 -8.38 -0.30 13.07
C GLN A 165 -7.57 0.17 11.86
N ILE A 166 -6.90 -0.79 11.16
CA ILE A 166 -6.21 -0.48 9.90
C ILE A 166 -7.20 0.03 8.84
N LEU A 167 -8.34 -0.65 8.67
CA LEU A 167 -9.36 -0.23 7.71
C LEU A 167 -10.01 1.11 8.07
N GLU A 168 -10.13 1.43 9.35
CA GLU A 168 -10.63 2.72 9.82
C GLU A 168 -9.70 3.88 9.45
N THR A 169 -8.39 3.66 9.34
CA THR A 169 -7.44 4.69 8.87
C THR A 169 -7.66 5.09 7.41
N LEU A 170 -8.33 4.23 6.64
CA LEU A 170 -8.66 4.50 5.23
C LEU A 170 -9.94 5.32 5.07
N ASN A 171 -10.70 5.57 6.12
CA ASN A 171 -11.94 6.35 6.03
C ASN A 171 -11.64 7.85 5.77
N PRO A 172 -12.50 8.55 4.99
CA PRO A 172 -13.61 8.01 4.21
C PRO A 172 -13.13 7.33 2.92
N ALA A 173 -13.49 6.07 2.72
CA ALA A 173 -13.16 5.32 1.51
C ALA A 173 -14.26 4.32 1.16
N ILE A 174 -14.55 4.16 -0.12
CA ILE A 174 -15.43 3.09 -0.61
C ILE A 174 -14.60 1.82 -0.69
N ARG A 175 -15.06 0.75 -0.03
CA ARG A 175 -14.39 -0.55 -0.02
C ARG A 175 -14.93 -1.45 -1.11
N PHE A 176 -14.06 -2.15 -1.80
CA PHE A 176 -14.43 -3.20 -2.75
C PHE A 176 -13.41 -4.35 -2.73
N HIS A 177 -13.90 -5.56 -2.95
CA HIS A 177 -13.14 -6.81 -2.88
C HIS A 177 -12.93 -7.46 -4.24
N GLN A 178 -13.73 -7.09 -5.24
CA GLN A 178 -13.68 -7.69 -6.57
C GLN A 178 -12.82 -6.86 -7.52
N ARG A 179 -11.87 -7.50 -8.22
CA ARG A 179 -11.02 -6.88 -9.24
C ARG A 179 -11.81 -6.17 -10.33
N GLN A 180 -12.94 -6.72 -10.75
CA GLN A 180 -13.80 -6.16 -11.80
C GLN A 180 -14.25 -4.72 -11.51
N ARG A 181 -14.39 -4.34 -10.24
CA ARG A 181 -14.76 -2.97 -9.87
C ARG A 181 -13.61 -1.96 -9.99
N LEU A 182 -12.36 -2.40 -10.11
CA LEU A 182 -11.23 -1.53 -10.42
C LEU A 182 -11.38 -0.85 -11.79
N TRP A 183 -12.10 -1.49 -12.71
CA TRP A 183 -12.32 -1.03 -14.08
C TRP A 183 -13.58 -0.16 -14.23
N LEU A 184 -14.55 -0.27 -13.32
CA LEU A 184 -15.87 0.36 -13.43
C LEU A 184 -15.96 1.75 -12.79
N SER A 185 -14.97 2.19 -12.04
CA SER A 185 -14.93 3.54 -11.48
C SER A 185 -14.33 4.52 -12.48
N GLU A 186 -15.04 4.78 -13.58
CA GLU A 186 -14.83 6.05 -14.30
C GLU A 186 -15.15 7.21 -13.33
N PRO A 187 -14.37 8.29 -13.35
CA PRO A 187 -14.75 9.48 -12.61
C PRO A 187 -16.10 9.93 -13.14
N THR A 188 -17.15 9.79 -12.33
CA THR A 188 -18.47 10.33 -12.65
C THR A 188 -18.28 11.82 -12.86
N ALA A 189 -18.34 12.27 -14.11
CA ALA A 189 -18.36 13.68 -14.44
C ALA A 189 -19.49 14.31 -13.63
N LEU A 190 -19.17 15.31 -12.81
CA LEU A 190 -20.16 16.12 -12.11
C LEU A 190 -21.17 16.64 -13.16
N PRO A 191 -22.48 16.50 -12.89
CA PRO A 191 -23.46 17.04 -13.82
C PRO A 191 -23.24 18.56 -13.95
N PRO A 192 -23.38 19.12 -15.14
CA PRO A 192 -23.20 20.54 -15.34
C PRO A 192 -24.17 21.30 -14.46
N SER A 193 -23.64 22.23 -13.67
CA SER A 193 -24.44 23.14 -12.84
C SER A 193 -25.43 23.87 -13.75
N GLN A 194 -26.70 23.55 -13.60
CA GLN A 194 -27.78 24.33 -14.21
C GLN A 194 -27.84 25.71 -13.55
N HIS A 195 -27.17 26.67 -14.17
CA HIS A 195 -27.49 28.07 -13.95
C HIS A 195 -28.89 28.33 -14.53
N ARG A 196 -29.89 28.37 -13.66
CA ARG A 196 -31.17 29.01 -14.01
C ARG A 196 -30.99 30.52 -13.85
N PHE A 197 -31.30 31.22 -14.94
CA PHE A 197 -31.57 32.67 -14.97
C PHE A 197 -32.77 33.01 -14.10
#